data_07762765b730b5e6abc80a0e460a59bc
#
_entry.id   07762765b730b5e6abc80a0e460a59bc
#
_cell.length_a   1.000
_cell.length_b   1.000
_cell.length_c   1.000
_cell.angle_alpha   90.00
_cell.angle_beta   90.00
_cell.angle_gamma   90.00
#
_symmetry.space_group_name_H-M   'P 1'
#
loop_
_entity.id
_entity.type
_entity.pdbx_description
1 polymer ?
#
loop_
_entity_poly.entity_id
_entity_poly.type
_entity_poly.pdbx_seq_one_letter_code
_entity_poly.pdbx_strand_id
1 'polypeptide(L)'
;MELVEWIKEQIFLKNLLPGQKIYSENELKELFGVSRQTVRHAIEVLEREDIVRSVKGSGTYINDSRFSVDRKHSKVMLITICEDVHILQQILQEMEHVLSEHGYTVQIACTNNQYDKERTILEDIIHHDEVAGIIIEMTKSGIPSPNFHLYEKICKRRIPILFLNSYCSTLKIPHVSINNRLAGKNAAKHLIEMGHQRIGGIFKLDDIQGHQRYAGYLDAMYEAGLEIDLNLSEIYCFYIPYRNFTV
;
A
#
# COMPACT_ATOMS: atom_id res chain seq x y z
N MET A 1 -4.87 -21.99 12.42
CA MET A 1 -4.79 -20.68 11.74
C MET A 1 -5.01 -19.50 12.70
N GLU A 2 -6.00 -19.54 13.56
CA GLU A 2 -6.32 -18.48 14.53
C GLU A 2 -5.16 -18.08 15.47
N LEU A 3 -4.43 -19.07 16.03
CA LEU A 3 -3.27 -18.83 16.89
C LEU A 3 -2.10 -18.13 16.17
N VAL A 4 -1.84 -18.49 14.91
CA VAL A 4 -0.78 -17.86 14.10
C VAL A 4 -1.10 -16.39 13.85
N GLU A 5 -2.33 -16.09 13.44
CA GLU A 5 -2.77 -14.73 13.17
C GLU A 5 -2.80 -13.88 14.45
N TRP A 6 -3.24 -14.46 15.56
CA TRP A 6 -3.23 -13.75 16.84
C TRP A 6 -1.79 -13.38 17.29
N ILE A 7 -0.82 -14.28 17.16
CA ILE A 7 0.59 -13.94 17.49
C ILE A 7 1.11 -12.83 16.57
N LYS A 8 0.80 -12.89 15.28
CA LYS A 8 1.15 -11.81 14.32
C LYS A 8 0.53 -10.47 14.72
N GLU A 9 -0.73 -10.50 15.14
CA GLU A 9 -1.43 -9.32 15.63
C GLU A 9 -0.81 -8.75 16.91
N GLN A 10 -0.44 -9.62 17.90
CA GLN A 10 0.24 -9.16 19.11
C GLN A 10 1.59 -8.50 18.81
N ILE A 11 2.32 -9.01 17.81
CA ILE A 11 3.57 -8.39 17.34
C ILE A 11 3.28 -7.05 16.66
N PHE A 12 2.27 -7.00 15.79
CA PHE A 12 1.85 -5.77 15.12
C PHE A 12 1.43 -4.68 16.10
N LEU A 13 0.67 -5.05 17.14
CA LEU A 13 0.22 -4.12 18.20
C LEU A 13 1.35 -3.77 19.20
N LYS A 14 2.59 -4.23 18.97
CA LYS A 14 3.74 -4.04 19.87
C LYS A 14 3.54 -4.63 21.29
N ASN A 15 2.59 -5.55 21.47
CA ASN A 15 2.39 -6.27 22.74
C ASN A 15 3.45 -7.37 22.93
N LEU A 16 4.04 -7.87 21.84
CA LEU A 16 5.18 -8.78 21.80
C LEU A 16 6.32 -8.13 21.02
N LEU A 17 7.45 -7.90 21.68
CA LEU A 17 8.60 -7.21 21.10
C LEU A 17 9.65 -8.20 20.55
N PRO A 18 10.48 -7.78 19.58
CA PRO A 18 11.63 -8.56 19.10
C PRO A 18 12.52 -9.04 20.25
N GLY A 19 12.98 -10.29 20.17
CA GLY A 19 13.78 -10.92 21.24
C GLY A 19 12.98 -11.33 22.48
N GLN A 20 11.73 -10.95 22.60
CA GLN A 20 10.86 -11.31 23.71
C GLN A 20 10.44 -12.78 23.61
N LYS A 21 10.36 -13.45 24.75
CA LYS A 21 9.80 -14.79 24.84
C LYS A 21 8.29 -14.73 24.67
N ILE A 22 7.75 -15.55 23.76
CA ILE A 22 6.30 -15.71 23.63
C ILE A 22 5.77 -16.65 24.72
N TYR A 23 4.45 -16.72 24.83
CA TYR A 23 3.76 -17.64 25.72
C TYR A 23 4.24 -19.08 25.51
N SER A 24 4.33 -19.84 26.60
CA SER A 24 4.70 -21.27 26.53
C SER A 24 3.62 -22.09 25.82
N GLU A 25 3.99 -23.30 25.34
CA GLU A 25 3.02 -24.22 24.73
C GLU A 25 1.80 -24.51 25.67
N ASN A 26 2.01 -24.54 26.98
CA ASN A 26 0.94 -24.78 27.94
C ASN A 26 0.01 -23.57 28.07
N GLU A 27 0.58 -22.35 28.15
CA GLU A 27 -0.21 -21.10 28.20
C GLU A 27 -1.01 -20.91 26.93
N LEU A 28 -0.41 -21.14 25.75
CA LEU A 28 -1.12 -21.04 24.46
C LEU A 28 -2.23 -22.11 24.36
N LYS A 29 -1.99 -23.33 24.85
CA LYS A 29 -3.00 -24.38 24.91
C LYS A 29 -4.20 -23.97 25.77
N GLU A 30 -3.95 -23.40 26.93
CA GLU A 30 -5.01 -22.94 27.82
C GLU A 30 -5.75 -21.73 27.27
N LEU A 31 -5.04 -20.75 26.74
CA LEU A 31 -5.60 -19.53 26.20
C LEU A 31 -6.54 -19.77 25.01
N PHE A 32 -6.19 -20.72 24.13
CA PHE A 32 -6.94 -21.03 22.91
C PHE A 32 -7.82 -22.28 23.01
N GLY A 33 -7.74 -23.05 24.09
CA GLY A 33 -8.51 -24.29 24.24
C GLY A 33 -8.16 -25.38 23.23
N VAL A 34 -6.93 -25.37 22.67
CA VAL A 34 -6.51 -26.26 21.58
C VAL A 34 -5.56 -27.37 22.09
N SER A 35 -5.32 -28.40 21.26
CA SER A 35 -4.38 -29.46 21.60
C SER A 35 -2.93 -28.96 21.57
N ARG A 36 -2.05 -29.60 22.31
CA ARG A 36 -0.61 -29.31 22.30
C ARG A 36 0.00 -29.49 20.91
N GLN A 37 -0.52 -30.43 20.13
CA GLN A 37 -0.07 -30.66 18.76
C GLN A 37 -0.46 -29.48 17.84
N THR A 38 -1.63 -28.88 18.02
CA THR A 38 -2.08 -27.70 17.31
C THR A 38 -1.19 -26.49 17.62
N VAL A 39 -0.81 -26.31 18.89
CA VAL A 39 0.12 -25.23 19.28
C VAL A 39 1.49 -25.43 18.63
N ARG A 40 2.04 -26.66 18.66
CA ARG A 40 3.32 -26.96 18.01
C ARG A 40 3.29 -26.70 16.51
N HIS A 41 2.23 -27.12 15.85
CA HIS A 41 2.08 -26.84 14.42
C HIS A 41 2.02 -25.34 14.12
N ALA A 42 1.33 -24.56 14.95
CA ALA A 42 1.31 -23.10 14.82
C ALA A 42 2.71 -22.49 15.01
N ILE A 43 3.47 -22.96 16.01
CA ILE A 43 4.86 -22.53 16.24
C ILE A 43 5.75 -22.89 15.03
N GLU A 44 5.62 -24.11 14.49
CA GLU A 44 6.37 -24.53 13.30
C GLU A 44 6.05 -23.66 12.06
N VAL A 45 4.80 -23.22 11.90
CA VAL A 45 4.41 -22.28 10.84
C VAL A 45 5.10 -20.95 11.04
N LEU A 46 5.07 -20.41 12.26
CA LEU A 46 5.73 -19.15 12.62
C LEU A 46 7.26 -19.22 12.47
N GLU A 47 7.88 -20.38 12.76
CA GLU A 47 9.31 -20.62 12.53
C GLU A 47 9.65 -20.65 11.03
N ARG A 48 8.83 -21.34 10.21
CA ARG A 48 9.03 -21.33 8.74
C ARG A 48 8.88 -19.95 8.13
N GLU A 49 8.04 -19.12 8.72
CA GLU A 49 7.88 -17.72 8.33
C GLU A 49 8.93 -16.79 8.96
N ASP A 50 9.88 -17.35 9.72
CA ASP A 50 10.95 -16.61 10.40
C ASP A 50 10.45 -15.55 11.39
N ILE A 51 9.25 -15.76 11.96
CA ILE A 51 8.63 -14.84 12.93
C ILE A 51 9.12 -15.15 14.34
N VAL A 52 9.32 -16.44 14.66
CA VAL A 52 9.81 -16.90 15.96
C VAL A 52 10.95 -17.87 15.78
N ARG A 53 11.75 -18.04 16.85
CA ARG A 53 12.78 -19.08 16.97
C ARG A 53 12.62 -19.84 18.27
N SER A 54 12.66 -21.16 18.22
CA SER A 54 12.67 -21.99 19.42
C SER A 54 14.09 -22.25 19.91
N VAL A 55 14.31 -22.04 21.22
CA VAL A 55 15.57 -22.33 21.90
C VAL A 55 15.34 -23.50 22.82
N LYS A 56 16.01 -24.63 22.55
CA LYS A 56 15.86 -25.87 23.32
C LYS A 56 16.07 -25.63 24.82
N GLY A 57 15.06 -25.96 25.62
CA GLY A 57 15.11 -25.81 27.09
C GLY A 57 14.83 -24.38 27.59
N SER A 58 14.72 -23.37 26.72
CA SER A 58 14.50 -21.99 27.11
C SER A 58 13.11 -21.48 26.71
N GLY A 59 12.60 -21.86 25.53
CA GLY A 59 11.29 -21.46 25.02
C GLY A 59 11.35 -20.92 23.59
N THR A 60 10.26 -20.34 23.16
CA THR A 60 10.13 -19.72 21.83
C THR A 60 10.19 -18.21 21.96
N TYR A 61 10.96 -17.57 21.13
CA TYR A 61 11.23 -16.13 21.16
C TYR A 61 10.83 -15.49 19.83
N ILE A 62 10.36 -14.24 19.87
CA ILE A 62 10.17 -13.46 18.66
C ILE A 62 11.54 -13.28 17.98
N ASN A 63 11.61 -13.54 16.69
CA ASN A 63 12.85 -13.48 15.95
C ASN A 63 13.30 -12.02 15.79
N ASP A 64 14.50 -11.72 16.28
CA ASP A 64 15.11 -10.39 16.14
C ASP A 64 15.49 -10.08 14.68
N SER A 65 15.72 -11.13 13.87
CA SER A 65 16.26 -10.97 12.52
C SER A 65 15.29 -10.25 11.56
N ARG A 66 13.99 -10.31 11.82
CA ARG A 66 12.98 -9.55 11.04
C ARG A 66 12.88 -8.08 11.45
N PHE A 67 13.37 -7.74 12.62
CA PHE A 67 13.29 -6.37 13.18
C PHE A 67 14.66 -5.73 13.37
N SER A 68 15.74 -6.51 13.28
CA SER A 68 17.06 -5.97 13.03
C SER A 68 17.13 -5.60 11.54
N VAL A 69 16.95 -4.33 11.24
CA VAL A 69 17.24 -3.82 9.90
C VAL A 69 18.68 -4.23 9.61
N ASP A 70 18.86 -5.20 8.72
CA ASP A 70 20.19 -5.49 8.18
C ASP A 70 20.68 -4.18 7.58
N ARG A 71 21.74 -3.60 8.15
CA ARG A 71 22.30 -2.33 7.69
C ARG A 71 22.60 -2.33 6.20
N LYS A 72 22.72 -3.49 5.60
CA LYS A 72 22.88 -3.68 4.17
C LYS A 72 21.56 -3.47 3.40
N HIS A 73 20.38 -3.71 4.04
CA HIS A 73 19.04 -3.56 3.45
C HIS A 73 18.19 -2.64 4.34
N SER A 74 18.58 -1.38 4.43
CA SER A 74 17.87 -0.40 5.27
C SER A 74 17.15 0.68 4.47
N LYS A 75 17.26 0.64 3.14
CA LYS A 75 16.68 1.65 2.26
C LYS A 75 15.28 1.26 1.81
N VAL A 76 14.28 2.11 2.09
CA VAL A 76 12.94 2.02 1.51
C VAL A 76 12.84 3.02 0.37
N MET A 77 12.53 2.53 -0.83
CA MET A 77 12.29 3.38 -1.99
C MET A 77 10.84 3.85 -1.99
N LEU A 78 10.64 5.16 -1.96
CA LEU A 78 9.34 5.79 -2.12
C LEU A 78 9.27 6.40 -3.52
N ILE A 79 8.43 5.81 -4.38
CA ILE A 79 8.31 6.19 -5.78
C ILE A 79 6.98 6.88 -5.98
N THR A 80 6.99 8.14 -6.40
CA THR A 80 5.79 8.96 -6.61
C THR A 80 5.68 9.40 -8.07
N ILE A 81 4.48 9.84 -8.46
CA ILE A 81 4.26 10.37 -9.81
C ILE A 81 4.58 11.86 -9.94
N CYS A 82 4.69 12.60 -8.83
CA CYS A 82 4.87 14.05 -8.83
C CYS A 82 5.64 14.53 -7.60
N GLU A 83 6.47 15.57 -7.76
CA GLU A 83 7.26 16.18 -6.68
C GLU A 83 6.50 17.28 -5.91
N ASP A 84 5.53 17.96 -6.56
CA ASP A 84 5.00 19.25 -6.13
C ASP A 84 3.66 19.19 -5.35
N VAL A 85 3.25 18.06 -4.80
CA VAL A 85 1.94 17.97 -4.13
C VAL A 85 2.09 18.19 -2.63
N HIS A 86 1.67 19.36 -2.11
CA HIS A 86 1.71 19.71 -0.68
C HIS A 86 1.07 18.65 0.23
N ILE A 87 0.00 18.00 -0.21
CA ILE A 87 -0.64 16.90 0.56
C ILE A 87 0.31 15.72 0.68
N LEU A 88 1.06 15.41 -0.37
CA LEU A 88 2.02 14.32 -0.37
C LEU A 88 3.17 14.59 0.59
N GLN A 89 3.62 15.83 0.74
CA GLN A 89 4.72 16.20 1.65
C GLN A 89 4.42 15.81 3.10
N GLN A 90 3.21 16.03 3.60
CA GLN A 90 2.83 15.61 4.96
C GLN A 90 2.85 14.09 5.11
N ILE A 91 2.30 13.37 4.14
CA ILE A 91 2.32 11.89 4.12
C ILE A 91 3.75 11.38 4.08
N LEU A 92 4.62 11.99 3.27
CA LEU A 92 6.03 11.62 3.16
C LEU A 92 6.79 11.83 4.47
N GLN A 93 6.56 12.97 5.14
CA GLN A 93 7.18 13.26 6.44
C GLN A 93 6.78 12.25 7.51
N GLU A 94 5.50 11.88 7.58
CA GLU A 94 5.02 10.87 8.51
C GLU A 94 5.58 9.47 8.19
N MET A 95 5.64 9.10 6.91
CA MET A 95 6.27 7.85 6.49
C MET A 95 7.76 7.80 6.84
N GLU A 96 8.50 8.87 6.57
CA GLU A 96 9.92 8.98 6.90
C GLU A 96 10.14 8.89 8.40
N HIS A 97 9.31 9.56 9.20
CA HIS A 97 9.36 9.51 10.65
C HIS A 97 9.18 8.08 11.16
N VAL A 98 8.09 7.41 10.76
CA VAL A 98 7.79 6.02 11.17
C VAL A 98 8.88 5.05 10.71
N LEU A 99 9.36 5.17 9.48
CA LEU A 99 10.39 4.28 8.95
C LEU A 99 11.74 4.50 9.65
N SER A 100 12.11 5.76 9.95
CA SER A 100 13.36 6.08 10.64
C SER A 100 13.39 5.58 12.08
N GLU A 101 12.26 5.62 12.80
CA GLU A 101 12.13 5.01 14.13
C GLU A 101 12.41 3.50 14.13
N HIS A 102 12.20 2.85 12.98
CA HIS A 102 12.45 1.43 12.78
C HIS A 102 13.82 1.15 12.10
N GLY A 103 14.68 2.17 11.98
CA GLY A 103 16.03 2.05 11.43
C GLY A 103 16.10 2.02 9.90
N TYR A 104 15.01 2.35 9.19
CA TYR A 104 15.01 2.48 7.74
C TYR A 104 15.33 3.91 7.31
N THR A 105 15.98 4.05 6.16
CA THR A 105 16.16 5.32 5.46
C THR A 105 15.20 5.37 4.27
N VAL A 106 14.62 6.54 4.00
CA VAL A 106 13.74 6.74 2.86
C VAL A 106 14.48 7.42 1.73
N GLN A 107 14.41 6.86 0.54
CA GLN A 107 14.86 7.50 -0.69
C GLN A 107 13.66 7.74 -1.59
N ILE A 108 13.45 9.02 -1.97
CA ILE A 108 12.35 9.42 -2.83
C ILE A 108 12.81 9.44 -4.28
N ALA A 109 11.99 8.89 -5.17
CA ALA A 109 12.17 8.95 -6.61
C ALA A 109 10.86 9.39 -7.28
N CYS A 110 10.97 10.21 -8.32
CA CYS A 110 9.80 10.74 -9.02
C CYS A 110 9.75 10.28 -10.46
N THR A 111 8.61 9.69 -10.87
CA THR A 111 8.41 9.20 -12.22
C THR A 111 7.90 10.28 -13.17
N ASN A 112 7.38 11.40 -12.65
CA ASN A 112 6.69 12.43 -13.45
C ASN A 112 5.60 11.82 -14.36
N ASN A 113 4.96 10.75 -13.88
CA ASN A 113 3.95 10.00 -14.62
C ASN A 113 4.44 9.44 -15.97
N GLN A 114 5.75 9.09 -16.07
CA GLN A 114 6.40 8.58 -17.29
C GLN A 114 6.86 7.15 -17.09
N TYR A 115 6.41 6.24 -17.96
CA TYR A 115 6.77 4.82 -17.91
C TYR A 115 8.27 4.54 -18.01
N ASP A 116 9.01 5.34 -18.80
CA ASP A 116 10.46 5.13 -18.96
C ASP A 116 11.22 5.48 -17.68
N LYS A 117 10.78 6.53 -16.96
CA LYS A 117 11.36 6.87 -15.66
C LYS A 117 11.05 5.80 -14.61
N GLU A 118 9.79 5.34 -14.55
CA GLU A 118 9.40 4.24 -13.67
C GLU A 118 10.25 3.00 -13.98
N ARG A 119 10.41 2.65 -15.26
CA ARG A 119 11.24 1.53 -15.71
C ARG A 119 12.67 1.64 -15.19
N THR A 120 13.31 2.78 -15.43
CA THR A 120 14.70 3.02 -14.99
C THR A 120 14.85 2.82 -13.48
N ILE A 121 13.92 3.36 -12.68
CA ILE A 121 13.93 3.21 -11.22
C ILE A 121 13.77 1.74 -10.81
N LEU A 122 12.81 1.02 -11.42
CA LEU A 122 12.54 -0.38 -11.09
C LEU A 122 13.70 -1.29 -11.52
N GLU A 123 14.34 -1.03 -12.66
CA GLU A 123 15.53 -1.75 -13.12
C GLU A 123 16.72 -1.52 -12.18
N ASP A 124 16.92 -0.28 -11.74
CA ASP A 124 17.95 0.06 -10.75
C ASP A 124 17.76 -0.72 -9.45
N ILE A 125 16.55 -0.77 -8.93
CA ILE A 125 16.20 -1.57 -7.74
C ILE A 125 16.47 -3.07 -7.96
N ILE A 126 16.22 -3.59 -9.16
CA ILE A 126 16.49 -4.99 -9.49
C ILE A 126 17.99 -5.28 -9.46
N HIS A 127 18.83 -4.34 -9.81
CA HIS A 127 20.28 -4.52 -9.89
C HIS A 127 21.04 -4.21 -8.60
N HIS A 128 20.41 -3.54 -7.63
CA HIS A 128 21.03 -3.15 -6.36
C HIS A 128 20.41 -3.90 -5.18
N ASP A 129 21.28 -4.48 -4.33
CA ASP A 129 20.85 -5.31 -3.19
C ASP A 129 20.59 -4.51 -1.89
N GLU A 130 20.49 -3.18 -1.97
CA GLU A 130 20.38 -2.33 -0.77
C GLU A 130 18.93 -2.00 -0.38
N VAL A 131 17.95 -2.36 -1.21
CA VAL A 131 16.55 -1.97 -1.03
C VAL A 131 15.84 -2.97 -0.13
N ALA A 132 15.35 -2.48 1.02
CA ALA A 132 14.55 -3.24 1.98
C ALA A 132 13.08 -3.39 1.55
N GLY A 133 12.55 -2.42 0.81
CA GLY A 133 11.17 -2.42 0.34
C GLY A 133 10.85 -1.23 -0.53
N ILE A 134 9.69 -1.26 -1.15
CA ILE A 134 9.21 -0.26 -2.09
C ILE A 134 7.80 0.18 -1.70
N ILE A 135 7.59 1.49 -1.59
CA ILE A 135 6.26 2.11 -1.56
C ILE A 135 6.12 2.88 -2.86
N ILE A 136 5.12 2.56 -3.67
CA ILE A 136 5.03 3.12 -5.02
C ILE A 136 3.61 3.54 -5.39
N GLU A 137 3.49 4.74 -5.91
CA GLU A 137 2.35 5.18 -6.70
C GLU A 137 2.63 4.86 -8.17
N MET A 138 1.86 3.92 -8.74
CA MET A 138 2.09 3.44 -10.10
C MET A 138 1.87 4.54 -11.13
N THR A 139 2.78 4.63 -12.08
CA THR A 139 2.62 5.49 -13.27
C THR A 139 1.40 5.03 -14.09
N LYS A 140 0.50 5.97 -14.37
CA LYS A 140 -0.71 5.74 -15.19
C LYS A 140 -1.45 4.46 -14.79
N SER A 141 -1.76 4.35 -13.51
CA SER A 141 -2.35 3.15 -12.88
C SER A 141 -3.73 2.76 -13.43
N GLY A 142 -4.39 3.62 -14.20
CA GLY A 142 -5.68 3.36 -14.85
C GLY A 142 -5.59 2.55 -16.15
N ILE A 143 -4.38 2.34 -16.67
CA ILE A 143 -4.16 1.59 -17.91
C ILE A 143 -3.08 0.52 -17.71
N PRO A 144 -3.05 -0.55 -18.51
CA PRO A 144 -2.05 -1.61 -18.37
C PRO A 144 -0.62 -1.08 -18.48
N SER A 145 0.20 -1.37 -17.46
CA SER A 145 1.59 -0.91 -17.42
C SER A 145 2.50 -1.79 -18.28
N PRO A 146 3.35 -1.20 -19.15
CA PRO A 146 4.39 -1.93 -19.87
C PRO A 146 5.49 -2.45 -18.94
N ASN A 147 5.57 -1.94 -17.70
CA ASN A 147 6.57 -2.31 -16.71
C ASN A 147 6.14 -3.45 -15.79
N PHE A 148 4.97 -4.06 -16.06
CA PHE A 148 4.41 -5.14 -15.23
C PHE A 148 5.41 -6.24 -14.91
N HIS A 149 6.18 -6.68 -15.88
CA HIS A 149 7.20 -7.72 -15.73
C HIS A 149 8.33 -7.36 -14.76
N LEU A 150 8.58 -6.06 -14.51
CA LEU A 150 9.58 -5.61 -13.55
C LEU A 150 9.07 -5.76 -12.11
N TYR A 151 7.79 -5.47 -11.85
CA TYR A 151 7.16 -5.75 -10.55
C TYR A 151 7.20 -7.24 -10.23
N GLU A 152 6.93 -8.12 -11.21
CA GLU A 152 7.06 -9.56 -11.01
C GLU A 152 8.49 -9.99 -10.67
N LYS A 153 9.50 -9.41 -11.32
CA LYS A 153 10.92 -9.68 -11.02
C LYS A 153 11.27 -9.24 -9.60
N ILE A 154 10.81 -8.07 -9.17
CA ILE A 154 11.03 -7.56 -7.81
C ILE A 154 10.37 -8.48 -6.78
N CYS A 155 9.13 -8.91 -7.01
CA CYS A 155 8.45 -9.88 -6.16
C CYS A 155 9.20 -11.22 -6.06
N LYS A 156 9.74 -11.74 -7.18
CA LYS A 156 10.57 -12.96 -7.20
C LYS A 156 11.85 -12.81 -6.37
N ARG A 157 12.40 -11.62 -6.28
CA ARG A 157 13.53 -11.30 -5.39
C ARG A 157 13.13 -11.13 -3.93
N ARG A 158 11.84 -11.28 -3.60
CA ARG A 158 11.27 -11.11 -2.24
C ARG A 158 11.45 -9.70 -1.67
N ILE A 159 11.60 -8.68 -2.51
CA ILE A 159 11.57 -7.29 -2.08
C ILE A 159 10.09 -6.91 -1.89
N PRO A 160 9.65 -6.52 -0.68
CA PRO A 160 8.28 -6.14 -0.41
C PRO A 160 7.88 -4.91 -1.22
N ILE A 161 6.67 -4.93 -1.79
CA ILE A 161 6.09 -3.79 -2.48
C ILE A 161 4.76 -3.45 -1.82
N LEU A 162 4.52 -2.16 -1.60
CA LEU A 162 3.25 -1.58 -1.20
C LEU A 162 2.81 -0.55 -2.25
N PHE A 163 1.66 -0.75 -2.85
CA PHE A 163 1.07 0.27 -3.71
C PHE A 163 0.41 1.38 -2.87
N LEU A 164 0.69 2.62 -3.22
CA LEU A 164 0.08 3.81 -2.63
C LEU A 164 -0.86 4.44 -3.66
N ASN A 165 -2.09 4.74 -3.27
CA ASN A 165 -3.09 5.37 -4.12
C ASN A 165 -3.35 4.69 -5.48
N SER A 166 -2.81 3.51 -5.67
CA SER A 166 -2.89 2.73 -6.89
C SER A 166 -2.98 1.25 -6.55
N TYR A 167 -3.39 0.44 -7.49
CA TYR A 167 -3.34 -1.02 -7.37
C TYR A 167 -3.32 -1.67 -8.75
N CYS A 168 -2.87 -2.91 -8.80
CA CYS A 168 -2.93 -3.73 -10.00
C CYS A 168 -3.67 -5.03 -9.68
N SER A 169 -4.78 -5.27 -10.35
CA SER A 169 -5.64 -6.45 -10.09
C SER A 169 -4.94 -7.79 -10.40
N THR A 170 -3.96 -7.78 -11.28
CA THR A 170 -3.19 -8.97 -11.68
C THR A 170 -2.06 -9.32 -10.72
N LEU A 171 -1.55 -8.34 -9.99
CA LEU A 171 -0.53 -8.55 -8.95
C LEU A 171 -1.18 -8.55 -7.58
N LYS A 172 -1.01 -9.63 -6.83
CA LYS A 172 -1.47 -9.73 -5.42
C LYS A 172 -0.53 -8.95 -4.49
N ILE A 173 -0.33 -7.66 -4.77
CA ILE A 173 0.50 -6.76 -3.98
C ILE A 173 -0.43 -5.97 -3.06
N PRO A 174 -0.09 -5.81 -1.77
CA PRO A 174 -0.83 -4.95 -0.85
C PRO A 174 -0.92 -3.52 -1.36
N HIS A 175 -2.03 -2.83 -1.07
CA HIS A 175 -2.19 -1.43 -1.43
C HIS A 175 -2.90 -0.64 -0.33
N VAL A 176 -2.60 0.64 -0.26
CA VAL A 176 -3.27 1.62 0.58
C VAL A 176 -3.84 2.72 -0.31
N SER A 177 -5.13 2.93 -0.24
CA SER A 177 -5.82 4.01 -0.97
C SER A 177 -7.09 4.41 -0.24
N ILE A 178 -7.56 5.63 -0.49
CA ILE A 178 -8.90 6.05 -0.05
C ILE A 178 -9.97 5.34 -0.89
N ASN A 179 -11.19 5.29 -0.37
CA ASN A 179 -12.34 4.83 -1.17
C ASN A 179 -12.74 5.90 -2.19
N ASN A 180 -12.05 5.92 -3.35
CA ASN A 180 -12.24 6.92 -4.39
C ASN A 180 -13.65 6.90 -4.99
N ARG A 181 -14.30 5.72 -5.09
CA ARG A 181 -15.69 5.63 -5.58
C ARG A 181 -16.64 6.33 -4.62
N LEU A 182 -16.49 6.09 -3.32
CA LEU A 182 -17.29 6.76 -2.30
C LEU A 182 -16.99 8.27 -2.27
N ALA A 183 -15.76 8.69 -2.44
CA ALA A 183 -15.37 10.10 -2.48
C ALA A 183 -16.04 10.82 -3.65
N GLY A 184 -15.99 10.25 -4.87
CA GLY A 184 -16.68 10.79 -6.04
C GLY A 184 -18.20 10.85 -5.86
N LYS A 185 -18.79 9.78 -5.29
CA LYS A 185 -20.21 9.73 -4.98
C LYS A 185 -20.63 10.82 -3.99
N ASN A 186 -19.88 10.98 -2.90
CA ASN A 186 -20.20 11.97 -1.87
C ASN A 186 -20.08 13.41 -2.40
N ALA A 187 -19.09 13.69 -3.26
CA ALA A 187 -18.93 15.01 -3.86
C ALA A 187 -20.14 15.37 -4.75
N ALA A 188 -20.55 14.45 -5.62
CA ALA A 188 -21.73 14.67 -6.47
C ALA A 188 -23.03 14.76 -5.65
N LYS A 189 -23.19 13.88 -4.65
CA LYS A 189 -24.33 13.87 -3.77
C LYS A 189 -24.49 15.21 -3.02
N HIS A 190 -23.39 15.78 -2.55
CA HIS A 190 -23.42 17.09 -1.89
C HIS A 190 -23.99 18.18 -2.82
N LEU A 191 -23.57 18.22 -4.07
CA LEU A 191 -24.12 19.18 -5.04
C LEU A 191 -25.60 18.95 -5.32
N ILE A 192 -26.03 17.70 -5.40
CA ILE A 192 -27.45 17.33 -5.58
C ILE A 192 -28.28 17.80 -4.38
N GLU A 193 -27.80 17.58 -3.16
CA GLU A 193 -28.46 18.03 -1.92
C GLU A 193 -28.56 19.56 -1.83
N MET A 194 -27.64 20.28 -2.48
CA MET A 194 -27.73 21.74 -2.60
C MET A 194 -28.67 22.22 -3.72
N GLY A 195 -29.37 21.31 -4.41
CA GLY A 195 -30.36 21.60 -5.43
C GLY A 195 -29.82 21.71 -6.85
N HIS A 196 -28.56 21.38 -7.10
CA HIS A 196 -28.00 21.37 -8.44
C HIS A 196 -28.53 20.15 -9.23
N GLN A 197 -29.05 20.40 -10.43
CA GLN A 197 -29.56 19.36 -11.34
C GLN A 197 -28.63 19.09 -12.51
N ARG A 198 -27.80 20.05 -12.91
CA ARG A 198 -26.80 19.93 -13.96
C ARG A 198 -25.42 19.98 -13.35
N ILE A 199 -24.81 18.80 -13.20
CA ILE A 199 -23.52 18.62 -12.53
C ILE A 199 -22.54 18.02 -13.53
N GLY A 200 -21.44 18.71 -13.78
CA GLY A 200 -20.34 18.19 -14.57
C GLY A 200 -19.16 17.74 -13.70
N GLY A 201 -18.17 17.12 -14.32
CA GLY A 201 -16.97 16.69 -13.64
C GLY A 201 -15.75 16.61 -14.55
N ILE A 202 -14.57 16.81 -13.97
CA ILE A 202 -13.30 16.64 -14.66
C ILE A 202 -12.58 15.48 -13.99
N PHE A 203 -12.30 14.42 -14.75
CA PHE A 203 -11.76 13.17 -14.25
C PHE A 203 -10.48 12.78 -14.99
N LYS A 204 -9.49 12.29 -14.25
CA LYS A 204 -8.25 11.81 -14.82
C LYS A 204 -8.41 10.36 -15.31
N LEU A 205 -8.13 10.12 -16.60
CA LEU A 205 -8.34 8.83 -17.23
C LEU A 205 -7.16 7.87 -17.04
N ASP A 206 -5.97 8.40 -16.92
CA ASP A 206 -4.75 7.59 -16.85
C ASP A 206 -4.42 7.08 -15.44
N ASP A 207 -5.28 7.35 -14.44
CA ASP A 207 -5.15 6.73 -13.11
C ASP A 207 -6.43 6.05 -12.62
N ILE A 208 -6.27 5.03 -11.81
CA ILE A 208 -7.38 4.24 -11.28
C ILE A 208 -8.27 5.04 -10.32
N GLN A 209 -7.71 6.06 -9.65
CA GLN A 209 -8.48 6.93 -8.76
C GLN A 209 -9.50 7.75 -9.56
N GLY A 210 -9.09 8.28 -10.71
CA GLY A 210 -9.99 9.02 -11.62
C GLY A 210 -11.15 8.16 -12.09
N HIS A 211 -10.87 6.91 -12.51
CA HIS A 211 -11.92 5.95 -12.89
C HIS A 211 -12.92 5.68 -11.75
N GLN A 212 -12.41 5.47 -10.55
CA GLN A 212 -13.27 5.20 -9.40
C GLN A 212 -14.10 6.43 -8.99
N ARG A 213 -13.51 7.64 -9.01
CA ARG A 213 -14.25 8.88 -8.71
C ARG A 213 -15.32 9.14 -9.75
N TYR A 214 -15.03 8.90 -11.02
CA TYR A 214 -16.04 8.98 -12.10
C TYR A 214 -17.17 7.99 -11.88
N ALA A 215 -16.86 6.73 -11.58
CA ALA A 215 -17.89 5.73 -11.26
C ALA A 215 -18.76 6.15 -10.06
N GLY A 216 -18.16 6.74 -9.03
CA GLY A 216 -18.90 7.28 -7.88
C GLY A 216 -19.80 8.46 -8.24
N TYR A 217 -19.33 9.36 -9.08
CA TYR A 217 -20.17 10.45 -9.64
C TYR A 217 -21.37 9.89 -10.38
N LEU A 218 -21.16 8.91 -11.28
CA LEU A 218 -22.24 8.25 -12.01
C LEU A 218 -23.26 7.60 -11.06
N ASP A 219 -22.79 6.90 -10.00
CA ASP A 219 -23.69 6.30 -9.01
C ASP A 219 -24.61 7.34 -8.36
N ALA A 220 -24.08 8.51 -7.99
CA ALA A 220 -24.87 9.56 -7.37
C ALA A 220 -25.91 10.17 -8.33
N MET A 221 -25.53 10.41 -9.59
CA MET A 221 -26.43 10.93 -10.62
C MET A 221 -27.57 9.96 -10.89
N TYR A 222 -27.30 8.67 -11.06
CA TYR A 222 -28.31 7.62 -11.27
C TYR A 222 -29.27 7.47 -10.07
N GLU A 223 -28.73 7.47 -8.85
CA GLU A 223 -29.55 7.37 -7.64
C GLU A 223 -30.50 8.56 -7.45
N ALA A 224 -30.10 9.74 -7.93
CA ALA A 224 -30.93 10.95 -7.91
C ALA A 224 -31.88 11.07 -9.12
N GLY A 225 -31.82 10.15 -10.08
CA GLY A 225 -32.61 10.23 -11.31
C GLY A 225 -32.24 11.41 -12.20
N LEU A 226 -31.00 11.90 -12.09
CA LEU A 226 -30.50 13.02 -12.90
C LEU A 226 -29.84 12.55 -14.19
N GLU A 227 -30.04 13.32 -15.24
CA GLU A 227 -29.48 13.06 -16.55
C GLU A 227 -27.98 13.42 -16.58
N ILE A 228 -27.16 12.55 -17.20
CA ILE A 228 -25.72 12.78 -17.34
C ILE A 228 -25.50 13.49 -18.66
N ASP A 229 -25.15 14.76 -18.59
CA ASP A 229 -24.76 15.54 -19.76
C ASP A 229 -23.29 15.30 -20.08
N LEU A 230 -23.01 14.53 -21.13
CA LEU A 230 -21.65 14.19 -21.55
C LEU A 230 -20.82 15.41 -21.96
N ASN A 231 -21.47 16.53 -22.31
CA ASN A 231 -20.78 17.77 -22.64
C ASN A 231 -20.28 18.52 -21.39
N LEU A 232 -20.77 18.16 -20.21
CA LEU A 232 -20.35 18.72 -18.93
C LEU A 232 -19.30 17.85 -18.22
N SER A 233 -18.95 16.68 -18.78
CA SER A 233 -17.99 15.78 -18.17
C SER A 233 -16.78 15.61 -19.07
N GLU A 234 -15.65 16.17 -18.66
CA GLU A 234 -14.38 15.99 -19.34
C GLU A 234 -13.54 14.90 -18.68
N ILE A 235 -13.04 14.01 -19.51
CA ILE A 235 -12.10 12.96 -19.10
C ILE A 235 -10.77 13.28 -19.79
N TYR A 236 -9.74 13.53 -19.00
CA TYR A 236 -8.43 13.90 -19.53
C TYR A 236 -7.35 12.87 -19.21
N CYS A 237 -6.45 12.70 -20.17
CA CYS A 237 -5.19 12.02 -20.00
C CYS A 237 -4.12 13.08 -20.06
N PHE A 238 -3.61 13.60 -18.99
CA PHE A 238 -2.34 14.30 -18.96
C PHE A 238 -2.15 15.12 -17.68
N TYR A 239 -0.91 15.30 -17.32
CA TYR A 239 -0.40 16.31 -16.41
C TYR A 239 -0.60 17.68 -17.08
N ILE A 240 -1.70 18.37 -16.76
CA ILE A 240 -1.80 19.81 -17.01
C ILE A 240 -1.16 20.47 -15.80
N PRO A 241 0.00 21.17 -15.96
CA PRO A 241 0.54 21.94 -14.84
C PRO A 241 -0.55 22.91 -14.37
N TYR A 242 -0.76 22.98 -13.07
CA TYR A 242 -1.79 23.81 -12.40
C TYR A 242 -1.79 25.31 -12.79
N ARG A 243 -0.85 25.74 -13.62
CA ARG A 243 -0.66 27.14 -13.99
C ARG A 243 -1.66 27.71 -15.01
N ASN A 244 -2.56 26.90 -15.58
CA ASN A 244 -3.43 27.35 -16.68
C ASN A 244 -4.94 27.28 -16.40
N PHE A 245 -5.37 26.99 -15.17
CA PHE A 245 -6.78 27.18 -14.80
C PHE A 245 -6.95 28.59 -14.24
N THR A 246 -7.16 29.57 -15.13
CA THR A 246 -7.81 30.83 -14.78
C THR A 246 -9.32 30.62 -14.90
N VAL A 247 -10.00 30.70 -13.75
CA VAL A 247 -11.46 30.75 -13.65
C VAL A 247 -11.96 32.04 -14.27
#